data_96f4d9beb2bcbfcda07ae7329866f76b
#
_entry.id   96f4d9beb2bcbfcda07ae7329866f76b
#
_cell.length_a   1.000
_cell.length_b   1.000
_cell.length_c   1.000
_cell.angle_alpha   90.00
_cell.angle_beta   90.00
_cell.angle_gamma   90.00
#
_symmetry.space_group_name_H-M   'P 1'
#
loop_
_entity.id
_entity.type
_entity.pdbx_description
1 polymer ?
#
loop_
_entity_poly.entity_id
_entity_poly.type
_entity_poly.pdbx_seq_one_letter_code
_entity_poly.pdbx_strand_id
1 'polypeptide(L)' 'MDLNYLYHRQQVAQFNADNSGSEPSRRAHQEMADTYSTLISSAKNAPRPEARA' A
#
# COMPACT_ATOMS: atom_id res chain seq x y z
N MET A 1 -12.67 -1.68 -1.30
CA MET A 1 -11.67 -1.49 -0.27
C MET A 1 -11.46 -0.02 -0.01
N ASP A 2 -11.36 0.34 1.25
CA ASP A 2 -11.27 1.73 1.65
C ASP A 2 -9.85 2.27 1.42
N LEU A 3 -9.74 3.44 0.80
CA LEU A 3 -8.44 4.06 0.55
C LEU A 3 -7.71 4.38 1.84
N ASN A 4 -8.44 4.81 2.87
CA ASN A 4 -7.80 5.07 4.16
C ASN A 4 -7.16 3.82 4.73
N TYR A 5 -7.80 2.68 4.56
CA TYR A 5 -7.24 1.41 4.99
C TYR A 5 -5.95 1.11 4.22
N LEU A 6 -5.96 1.32 2.91
CA LEU A 6 -4.79 1.05 2.08
C LEU A 6 -3.62 1.96 2.46
N TYR A 7 -3.89 3.24 2.67
CA TYR A 7 -2.85 4.17 3.10
C TYR A 7 -2.25 3.75 4.44
N HIS A 8 -3.12 3.37 5.38
CA HIS A 8 -2.65 2.94 6.68
C HIS A 8 -1.76 1.70 6.56
N ARG A 9 -2.20 0.71 5.79
CA ARG A 9 -1.42 -0.51 5.64
C ARG A 9 -0.10 -0.25 4.93
N GLN A 10 -0.12 0.64 3.95
CA GLN A 10 1.11 0.99 3.24
C GLN A 10 2.10 1.65 4.19
N GLN A 11 1.63 2.54 5.05
CA GLN A 11 2.49 3.20 6.02
C GLN A 11 3.06 2.22 7.04
N VAL A 12 2.24 1.29 7.52
CA VAL A 12 2.71 0.28 8.46
C VAL A 12 3.78 -0.59 7.82
N ALA A 13 3.56 -1.03 6.58
CA ALA A 13 4.53 -1.86 5.89
C ALA A 13 5.83 -1.11 5.66
N GLN A 14 5.75 0.16 5.27
CA GLN A 14 6.95 0.96 5.04
C GLN A 14 7.70 1.20 6.35
N PHE A 15 6.97 1.48 7.43
CA PHE A 15 7.59 1.65 8.74
C PHE A 15 8.34 0.39 9.14
N ASN A 16 7.72 -0.78 8.94
CA ASN A 16 8.37 -2.04 9.28
C ASN A 16 9.61 -2.29 8.43
N ALA A 17 9.55 -1.92 7.14
CA ALA A 17 10.72 -2.06 6.26
C ALA A 17 11.86 -1.18 6.75
N ASP A 18 11.55 0.07 7.09
CA ASP A 18 12.57 1.02 7.51
C ASP A 18 13.21 0.62 8.84
N ASN A 19 12.48 -0.09 9.68
CA ASN A 19 12.96 -0.47 11.01
C ASN A 19 13.36 -1.94 11.10
N SER A 20 13.46 -2.62 9.97
CA SER A 20 13.81 -4.02 9.96
C SER A 20 15.30 -4.21 10.21
N GLY A 21 15.64 -5.21 11.03
CA GLY A 21 17.02 -5.48 11.38
C GLY A 21 17.73 -6.42 10.43
N SER A 22 17.03 -7.01 9.47
CA SER A 22 17.63 -7.94 8.53
C SER A 22 17.18 -7.61 7.12
N GLU A 23 18.05 -7.95 6.17
CA GLU A 23 17.76 -7.67 4.77
C GLU A 23 16.56 -8.45 4.25
N PRO A 24 16.43 -9.76 4.52
CA PRO A 24 15.24 -10.48 4.04
C PRO A 24 13.95 -9.90 4.59
N SER A 25 13.94 -9.51 5.86
CA SER A 25 12.76 -8.94 6.47
C SER A 25 12.42 -7.59 5.85
N ARG A 26 13.45 -6.76 5.65
CA ARG A 26 13.25 -5.45 5.03
C ARG A 26 12.66 -5.60 3.64
N ARG A 27 13.18 -6.55 2.86
CA ARG A 27 12.69 -6.76 1.50
C ARG A 27 11.24 -7.22 1.51
N ALA A 28 10.89 -8.12 2.42
CA ALA A 28 9.52 -8.61 2.52
C ALA A 28 8.55 -7.47 2.83
N HIS A 29 8.90 -6.64 3.80
CA HIS A 29 8.04 -5.52 4.18
C HIS A 29 7.98 -4.46 3.08
N GLN A 30 9.09 -4.23 2.38
CA GLN A 30 9.11 -3.28 1.28
C GLN A 30 8.22 -3.76 0.13
N GLU A 31 8.22 -5.05 -0.15
CA GLU A 31 7.34 -5.60 -1.17
C GLU A 31 5.88 -5.42 -0.79
N MET A 32 5.57 -5.57 0.48
CA MET A 32 4.21 -5.31 0.95
C MET A 32 3.83 -3.85 0.76
N ALA A 33 4.73 -2.94 1.12
CA ALA A 33 4.47 -1.52 0.93
C ALA A 33 4.26 -1.19 -0.55
N ASP A 34 5.07 -1.78 -1.41
CA ASP A 34 4.95 -1.56 -2.85
C ASP A 34 3.61 -2.09 -3.38
N THR A 35 3.18 -3.24 -2.87
CA THR A 35 1.90 -3.82 -3.26
C THR A 35 0.75 -2.88 -2.87
N TYR A 36 0.80 -2.34 -1.65
CA TYR A 36 -0.23 -1.41 -1.22
C TYR A 36 -0.19 -0.12 -2.05
N SER A 37 1.00 0.35 -2.42
CA SER A 37 1.13 1.51 -3.29
C SER A 37 0.45 1.27 -4.63
N THR A 38 0.64 0.08 -5.19
CA THR A 38 0.00 -0.29 -6.45
C THR A 38 -1.52 -0.33 -6.31
N LEU A 39 -2.00 -0.91 -5.19
CA LEU A 39 -3.44 -0.97 -4.95
C LEU A 39 -4.03 0.43 -4.80
N ILE A 40 -3.32 1.32 -4.12
CA ILE A 40 -3.76 2.69 -3.96
C ILE A 40 -3.88 3.38 -5.32
N SER A 41 -2.86 3.23 -6.16
CA SER A 41 -2.87 3.82 -7.50
C SER A 41 -4.04 3.28 -8.32
N SER A 42 -4.26 1.99 -8.28
CA SER A 42 -5.38 1.37 -8.98
C SER A 42 -6.72 1.90 -8.50
N ALA A 43 -6.87 2.01 -7.18
CA ALA A 43 -8.13 2.49 -6.61
C ALA A 43 -8.39 3.94 -6.99
N LYS A 44 -7.34 4.77 -6.99
CA LYS A 44 -7.48 6.18 -7.32
C LYS A 44 -7.79 6.39 -8.80
N ASN A 45 -7.27 5.53 -9.66
CA ASN A 45 -7.42 5.69 -11.10
C ASN A 45 -8.54 4.87 -11.70
N ALA A 46 -9.16 3.99 -10.91
CA ALA A 46 -10.25 3.16 -11.41
C ALA A 46 -11.48 4.01 -11.66
N PRO A 47 -12.22 3.72 -12.74
CA PRO A 47 -13.49 4.41 -12.95
C PRO A 47 -14.45 4.07 -11.82
N ARG A 48 -15.15 5.07 -11.33
CA ARG A 48 -16.12 4.87 -10.27
C ARG A 48 -17.53 4.92 -10.83
N PRO A 49 -18.37 3.98 -10.46
CA PRO A 49 -19.75 3.98 -10.96
C PRO A 49 -20.48 5.29 -10.67
N GLU A 50 -20.29 5.83 -9.46
CA GLU A 50 -20.97 7.05 -9.07
C GLU A 50 -20.45 8.26 -9.86
N ALA A 51 -19.25 8.19 -10.38
CA ALA A 51 -18.68 9.32 -11.13
C ALA A 51 -19.30 9.47 -12.50
N ARG A 52 -20.04 8.46 -12.95
CA ARG A 52 -20.67 8.50 -14.25
C ARG A 52 -22.11 8.93 -14.21
N ALA A 53 -22.64 9.10 -13.05
CA ALA A 53 -24.04 9.48 -12.88
C ALA A 53 -24.33 10.87 -13.46
#